data_54ee27a014955a0ad047fd4dbce1973e
#
_entry.id   54ee27a014955a0ad047fd4dbce1973e
#
_cell.length_a   1.000
_cell.length_b   1.000
_cell.length_c   1.000
_cell.angle_alpha   90.00
_cell.angle_beta   90.00
_cell.angle_gamma   90.00
#
_symmetry.space_group_name_H-M   'P 1'
#
loop_
_entity.id
_entity.type
_entity.pdbx_description
1 polymer ?
#
loop_
_entity_poly.entity_id
_entity_poly.type
_entity_poly.pdbx_seq_one_letter_code
_entity_poly.pdbx_strand_id
1 'polypeptide(L)'
;MAEITRKGSGVWNGDLKTGAGHTSTESGALRDAEYSCSARFEDAAGTNPEELIAAAHASCFSMALAKVLADGGSAPRQIRTTATLTMIDEADAFKITKIHLATEGSIDGGDEAAFQAAAEKAKANCPVSKLLQPGLEAITLEAKLVA
;
A
#
# COMPACT_ATOMS: atom_id res chain seq x y z
N MET A 1 -21.32 -14.76 -8.48
CA MET A 1 -20.15 -13.97 -7.99
C MET A 1 -20.02 -14.18 -6.49
N ALA A 2 -18.85 -14.51 -6.00
CA ALA A 2 -18.63 -14.55 -4.55
C ALA A 2 -18.40 -13.15 -4.01
N GLU A 3 -19.08 -12.81 -2.93
CA GLU A 3 -18.86 -11.58 -2.19
C GLU A 3 -17.91 -11.89 -1.03
N ILE A 4 -16.86 -11.07 -0.89
CA ILE A 4 -15.87 -11.19 0.16
C ILE A 4 -15.87 -9.92 0.99
N THR A 5 -16.09 -10.05 2.28
CA THR A 5 -16.05 -8.93 3.24
C THR A 5 -14.89 -9.10 4.21
N ARG A 6 -14.30 -8.00 4.62
CA ARG A 6 -13.25 -7.94 5.64
C ARG A 6 -13.50 -6.74 6.53
N LYS A 7 -13.16 -6.86 7.81
CA LYS A 7 -13.40 -5.82 8.80
C LYS A 7 -12.11 -5.31 9.41
N GLY A 8 -12.07 -4.01 9.61
CA GLY A 8 -11.11 -3.33 10.44
C GLY A 8 -11.85 -2.46 11.44
N SER A 9 -11.24 -2.15 12.56
CA SER A 9 -11.81 -1.30 13.59
C SER A 9 -10.84 -0.26 14.08
N GLY A 10 -11.34 0.88 14.49
CA GLY A 10 -10.58 1.94 15.14
C GLY A 10 -11.33 2.49 16.34
N VAL A 11 -10.61 2.76 17.40
CA VAL A 11 -11.11 3.41 18.62
C VAL A 11 -10.29 4.67 18.84
N TRP A 12 -10.96 5.75 19.23
CA TRP A 12 -10.30 7.00 19.60
C TRP A 12 -10.87 7.51 20.91
N ASN A 13 -9.99 7.96 21.80
CA ASN A 13 -10.35 8.53 23.08
C ASN A 13 -9.73 9.93 23.24
N GLY A 14 -10.55 10.90 23.53
CA GLY A 14 -10.12 12.28 23.76
C GLY A 14 -10.17 13.17 22.52
N ASP A 15 -9.57 14.35 22.64
CA ASP A 15 -9.45 15.26 21.51
C ASP A 15 -8.32 14.85 20.55
N LEU A 16 -8.21 15.51 19.41
CA LEU A 16 -7.25 15.14 18.38
C LEU A 16 -5.79 15.25 18.85
N LYS A 17 -5.46 16.30 19.58
CA LYS A 17 -4.05 16.58 19.95
C LYS A 17 -3.54 15.75 21.10
N THR A 18 -4.38 15.54 22.11
CA THR A 18 -3.98 14.88 23.39
C THR A 18 -4.55 13.48 23.52
N GLY A 19 -5.47 13.09 22.65
CA GLY A 19 -6.07 11.77 22.65
C GLY A 19 -5.16 10.69 22.10
N ALA A 20 -5.65 9.46 22.17
CA ALA A 20 -4.98 8.28 21.64
C ALA A 20 -6.00 7.25 21.16
N GLY A 21 -5.58 6.42 20.23
CA GLY A 21 -6.44 5.39 19.68
C GLY A 21 -5.75 4.07 19.48
N HIS A 22 -6.54 3.08 19.11
CA HIS A 22 -6.09 1.73 18.78
C HIS A 22 -6.80 1.25 17.51
N THR A 23 -6.08 0.56 16.67
CA THR A 23 -6.62 -0.03 15.45
C THR A 23 -6.37 -1.53 15.42
N SER A 24 -7.33 -2.27 14.88
CA SER A 24 -7.27 -3.72 14.80
C SER A 24 -7.84 -4.24 13.48
N THR A 25 -7.42 -5.42 13.07
CA THR A 25 -7.99 -6.14 11.96
C THR A 25 -8.75 -7.37 12.46
N GLU A 26 -9.78 -7.78 11.72
CA GLU A 26 -10.61 -8.95 12.05
C GLU A 26 -9.78 -10.23 12.23
N SER A 27 -8.71 -10.39 11.44
CA SER A 27 -7.80 -11.52 11.51
C SER A 27 -6.95 -11.57 12.80
N GLY A 28 -6.84 -10.43 13.50
CA GLY A 28 -5.95 -10.27 14.64
C GLY A 28 -4.47 -10.09 14.25
N ALA A 29 -4.16 -10.00 12.95
CA ALA A 29 -2.81 -9.72 12.48
C ALA A 29 -2.32 -8.35 12.97
N LEU A 30 -3.23 -7.38 13.07
CA LEU A 30 -3.05 -6.12 13.76
C LEU A 30 -4.02 -6.10 14.93
N ARG A 31 -3.50 -5.98 16.15
CA ARG A 31 -4.30 -6.05 17.36
C ARG A 31 -3.95 -4.90 18.30
N ASP A 32 -4.94 -4.03 18.53
CA ASP A 32 -4.82 -2.87 19.43
C ASP A 32 -3.55 -2.05 19.19
N ALA A 33 -3.18 -1.89 17.92
CA ALA A 33 -2.01 -1.09 17.56
C ALA A 33 -2.29 0.39 17.83
N GLU A 34 -1.42 1.01 18.57
CA GLU A 34 -1.57 2.40 18.99
C GLU A 34 -1.39 3.36 17.81
N TYR A 35 -2.23 4.39 17.74
CA TYR A 35 -2.05 5.53 16.87
C TYR A 35 -2.44 6.81 17.57
N SER A 36 -1.81 7.92 17.17
CA SER A 36 -1.99 9.23 17.80
C SER A 36 -1.72 10.34 16.79
N CYS A 37 -2.02 11.57 17.16
CA CYS A 37 -1.69 12.73 16.35
C CYS A 37 -0.18 12.81 16.11
N SER A 38 0.64 12.62 17.14
CA SER A 38 2.09 12.64 17.02
C SER A 38 2.66 11.46 16.21
N ALA A 39 2.05 10.27 16.27
CA ALA A 39 2.42 9.14 15.41
C ALA A 39 2.03 9.35 13.95
N ARG A 40 1.04 10.20 13.69
CA ARG A 40 0.56 10.52 12.35
C ARG A 40 1.34 11.64 11.68
N PHE A 41 1.62 12.72 12.41
CA PHE A 41 2.18 13.96 11.88
C PHE A 41 3.61 14.26 12.36
N GLU A 42 4.11 13.48 13.29
CA GLU A 42 5.46 13.60 13.87
C GLU A 42 6.12 12.22 13.91
N ASP A 43 7.23 12.07 14.60
CA ASP A 43 8.02 10.84 14.66
C ASP A 43 7.75 10.01 15.93
N ALA A 44 6.56 10.09 16.51
CA ALA A 44 6.22 9.29 17.69
C ALA A 44 5.98 7.81 17.31
N ALA A 45 6.17 6.94 18.29
CA ALA A 45 5.91 5.51 18.15
C ALA A 45 4.41 5.25 17.90
N GLY A 46 4.12 4.17 17.18
CA GLY A 46 2.77 3.77 16.79
C GLY A 46 2.60 3.69 15.29
N THR A 47 1.40 3.35 14.86
CA THR A 47 1.04 3.33 13.46
C THR A 47 0.24 4.59 13.08
N ASN A 48 -0.15 4.68 11.81
CA ASN A 48 -1.02 5.75 11.31
C ASN A 48 -1.81 5.24 10.10
N PRO A 49 -2.92 5.90 9.75
CA PRO A 49 -3.75 5.47 8.62
C PRO A 49 -2.99 5.47 7.29
N GLU A 50 -2.08 6.40 7.11
CA GLU A 50 -1.34 6.58 5.86
C GLU A 50 -0.42 5.40 5.56
N GLU A 51 0.35 4.95 6.55
CA GLU A 51 1.23 3.78 6.35
C GLU A 51 0.44 2.47 6.23
N LEU A 52 -0.74 2.37 6.86
CA LEU A 52 -1.62 1.21 6.70
C LEU A 52 -2.18 1.13 5.27
N ILE A 53 -2.56 2.26 4.68
CA ILE A 53 -2.96 2.33 3.27
C ILE A 53 -1.78 1.95 2.38
N ALA A 54 -0.59 2.48 2.65
CA ALA A 54 0.61 2.17 1.88
C ALA A 54 0.95 0.68 1.94
N ALA A 55 0.91 0.07 3.12
CA ALA A 55 1.15 -1.35 3.30
C ALA A 55 0.12 -2.22 2.55
N ALA A 56 -1.15 -1.85 2.61
CA ALA A 56 -2.21 -2.53 1.87
C ALA A 56 -1.99 -2.43 0.36
N HIS A 57 -1.61 -1.25 -0.14
CA HIS A 57 -1.35 -1.04 -1.57
C HIS A 57 -0.13 -1.83 -2.04
N ALA A 58 0.98 -1.78 -1.31
CA ALA A 58 2.19 -2.54 -1.63
C ALA A 58 1.92 -4.05 -1.66
N SER A 59 1.13 -4.56 -0.73
CA SER A 59 0.77 -5.98 -0.64
C SER A 59 -0.10 -6.42 -1.81
N CYS A 60 -1.14 -5.67 -2.11
CA CYS A 60 -2.04 -5.97 -3.22
C CYS A 60 -1.32 -5.88 -4.57
N PHE A 61 -0.53 -4.84 -4.76
CA PHE A 61 0.28 -4.68 -5.98
C PHE A 61 1.26 -5.86 -6.17
N SER A 62 1.96 -6.28 -5.12
CA SER A 62 2.90 -7.41 -5.18
C SER A 62 2.20 -8.70 -5.62
N MET A 63 1.01 -8.97 -5.08
CA MET A 63 0.21 -10.13 -5.50
C MET A 63 -0.26 -10.01 -6.95
N ALA A 64 -0.69 -8.83 -7.37
CA ALA A 64 -1.12 -8.58 -8.75
C ALA A 64 0.04 -8.77 -9.73
N LEU A 65 1.24 -8.30 -9.37
CA LEU A 65 2.45 -8.47 -10.19
C LEU A 65 2.84 -9.96 -10.28
N ALA A 66 2.81 -10.67 -9.14
CA ALA A 66 3.08 -12.11 -9.13
C ALA A 66 2.14 -12.87 -10.06
N LYS A 67 0.84 -12.52 -10.06
CA LYS A 67 -0.14 -13.12 -10.97
C LYS A 67 0.17 -12.82 -12.43
N VAL A 68 0.44 -11.58 -12.77
CA VAL A 68 0.77 -11.19 -14.18
C VAL A 68 1.98 -11.96 -14.68
N LEU A 69 3.03 -12.05 -13.86
CA LEU A 69 4.26 -12.76 -14.22
C LEU A 69 4.03 -14.26 -14.35
N ALA A 70 3.31 -14.87 -13.42
CA ALA A 70 3.01 -16.30 -13.45
C ALA A 70 2.13 -16.68 -14.66
N ASP A 71 1.13 -15.86 -14.98
CA ASP A 71 0.28 -16.05 -16.16
C ASP A 71 1.09 -15.95 -17.47
N GLY A 72 2.17 -15.18 -17.46
CA GLY A 72 3.14 -15.09 -18.57
C GLY A 72 4.21 -16.18 -18.56
N GLY A 73 4.16 -17.14 -17.65
CA GLY A 73 5.09 -18.25 -17.56
C GLY A 73 6.39 -17.98 -16.79
N SER A 74 6.47 -16.85 -16.09
CA SER A 74 7.67 -16.43 -15.36
C SER A 74 7.38 -16.11 -13.90
N ALA A 75 6.91 -17.11 -13.15
CA ALA A 75 6.61 -16.95 -11.74
C ALA A 75 7.83 -16.39 -10.96
N PRO A 76 7.65 -15.34 -10.17
CA PRO A 76 8.77 -14.75 -9.43
C PRO A 76 9.16 -15.60 -8.22
N ARG A 77 10.43 -15.58 -7.85
CA ARG A 77 10.90 -16.10 -6.57
C ARG A 77 10.54 -15.17 -5.42
N GLN A 78 10.64 -13.87 -5.66
CA GLN A 78 10.28 -12.84 -4.71
C GLN A 78 9.89 -11.56 -5.43
N ILE A 79 8.91 -10.87 -4.86
CA ILE A 79 8.60 -9.48 -5.17
C ILE A 79 8.66 -8.68 -3.87
N ARG A 80 9.34 -7.57 -3.91
CA ARG A 80 9.41 -6.63 -2.79
C ARG A 80 8.94 -5.27 -3.28
N THR A 81 7.90 -4.75 -2.66
CA THR A 81 7.32 -3.45 -3.03
C THR A 81 7.27 -2.53 -1.82
N THR A 82 7.72 -1.31 -2.02
CA THR A 82 7.53 -0.21 -1.07
C THR A 82 6.57 0.79 -1.70
N ALA A 83 5.49 1.11 -1.01
CA ALA A 83 4.58 2.19 -1.38
C ALA A 83 4.88 3.41 -0.52
N THR A 84 5.11 4.54 -1.15
CA THR A 84 5.30 5.83 -0.47
C THR A 84 4.09 6.70 -0.73
N LEU A 85 3.31 6.92 0.30
CA LEU A 85 2.12 7.77 0.26
C LEU A 85 2.51 9.19 0.68
N THR A 86 2.10 10.16 -0.10
CA THR A 86 2.32 11.58 0.20
C THR A 86 1.02 12.24 0.62
N MET A 87 1.07 12.88 1.79
CA MET A 87 0.00 13.73 2.31
C MET A 87 0.53 15.15 2.44
N ILE A 88 -0.26 16.11 2.04
CA ILE A 88 0.07 17.55 2.14
C ILE A 88 -0.89 18.25 3.07
N ASP A 89 -0.41 19.31 3.71
CA ASP A 89 -1.22 20.26 4.46
C ASP A 89 -1.63 21.39 3.49
N GLU A 90 -2.92 21.46 3.22
CA GLU A 90 -3.48 22.43 2.27
C GLU A 90 -4.58 23.23 2.96
N ALA A 91 -4.25 24.46 3.39
CA ALA A 91 -5.18 25.45 3.92
C ALA A 91 -6.28 24.89 4.84
N ASP A 92 -5.88 24.38 6.01
CA ASP A 92 -6.74 23.80 7.04
C ASP A 92 -7.26 22.38 6.78
N ALA A 93 -6.75 21.72 5.75
CA ALA A 93 -7.10 20.33 5.45
C ALA A 93 -5.87 19.52 5.02
N PHE A 94 -5.81 18.27 5.46
CA PHE A 94 -4.82 17.33 4.97
C PHE A 94 -5.36 16.59 3.77
N LYS A 95 -4.53 16.44 2.73
CA LYS A 95 -4.89 15.75 1.50
C LYS A 95 -3.83 14.73 1.12
N ILE A 96 -4.24 13.50 0.92
CA ILE A 96 -3.39 12.47 0.31
C ILE A 96 -3.40 12.70 -1.20
N THR A 97 -2.24 12.96 -1.78
CA THR A 97 -2.14 13.41 -3.17
C THR A 97 -1.59 12.36 -4.12
N LYS A 98 -0.64 11.55 -3.66
CA LYS A 98 0.00 10.56 -4.53
C LYS A 98 0.53 9.37 -3.77
N ILE A 99 0.72 8.27 -4.50
CA ILE A 99 1.43 7.09 -4.03
C ILE A 99 2.48 6.73 -5.08
N HIS A 100 3.71 6.51 -4.62
CA HIS A 100 4.79 5.96 -5.44
C HIS A 100 5.03 4.51 -5.06
N LEU A 101 4.98 3.61 -6.05
CA LEU A 101 5.30 2.19 -5.91
C LEU A 101 6.70 1.94 -6.43
N ALA A 102 7.61 1.51 -5.56
CA ALA A 102 8.93 1.03 -5.94
C ALA A 102 8.97 -0.49 -5.74
N THR A 103 9.14 -1.25 -6.81
CA THR A 103 9.11 -2.71 -6.76
C THR A 103 10.38 -3.33 -7.33
N GLU A 104 10.84 -4.35 -6.65
CA GLU A 104 11.94 -5.20 -7.10
C GLU A 104 11.44 -6.64 -7.22
N GLY A 105 11.79 -7.30 -8.31
CA GLY A 105 11.42 -8.69 -8.54
C GLY A 105 12.61 -9.56 -8.85
N SER A 106 12.60 -10.79 -8.36
CA SER A 106 13.61 -11.82 -8.67
C SER A 106 12.93 -12.95 -9.44
N ILE A 107 13.39 -13.18 -10.67
CA ILE A 107 12.84 -14.15 -11.61
C ILE A 107 13.98 -14.89 -12.28
N ASP A 108 13.92 -16.21 -12.36
CA ASP A 108 14.92 -16.99 -13.06
C ASP A 108 14.86 -16.73 -14.57
N GLY A 109 15.96 -16.28 -15.16
CA GLY A 109 16.04 -15.95 -16.56
C GLY A 109 15.16 -14.80 -17.00
N GLY A 110 14.82 -13.89 -16.07
CA GLY A 110 13.92 -12.78 -16.33
C GLY A 110 14.50 -11.72 -17.28
N ASP A 111 13.60 -11.04 -17.98
CA ASP A 111 13.89 -9.91 -18.84
C ASP A 111 13.37 -8.61 -18.21
N GLU A 112 14.23 -7.60 -18.13
CA GLU A 112 13.91 -6.30 -17.49
C GLU A 112 12.72 -5.61 -18.15
N ALA A 113 12.68 -5.56 -19.47
CA ALA A 113 11.58 -4.91 -20.21
C ALA A 113 10.25 -5.64 -20.00
N ALA A 114 10.27 -6.97 -19.98
CA ALA A 114 9.08 -7.77 -19.68
C ALA A 114 8.61 -7.59 -18.24
N PHE A 115 9.54 -7.48 -17.31
CA PHE A 115 9.21 -7.20 -15.89
C PHE A 115 8.56 -5.83 -15.73
N GLN A 116 9.10 -4.79 -16.35
CA GLN A 116 8.53 -3.45 -16.31
C GLN A 116 7.13 -3.41 -16.94
N ALA A 117 6.92 -4.07 -18.07
CA ALA A 117 5.59 -4.17 -18.68
C ALA A 117 4.59 -4.89 -17.78
N ALA A 118 5.01 -5.98 -17.13
CA ALA A 118 4.18 -6.70 -16.17
C ALA A 118 3.82 -5.82 -14.95
N ALA A 119 4.77 -5.03 -14.46
CA ALA A 119 4.56 -4.12 -13.34
C ALA A 119 3.55 -3.01 -13.69
N GLU A 120 3.63 -2.42 -14.89
CA GLU A 120 2.64 -1.45 -15.37
C GLU A 120 1.24 -2.07 -15.48
N LYS A 121 1.14 -3.29 -15.99
CA LYS A 121 -0.12 -4.03 -16.07
C LYS A 121 -0.68 -4.33 -14.66
N ALA A 122 0.17 -4.71 -13.73
CA ALA A 122 -0.22 -4.94 -12.33
C ALA A 122 -0.74 -3.66 -11.68
N LYS A 123 -0.08 -2.51 -11.88
CA LYS A 123 -0.53 -1.21 -11.39
C LYS A 123 -1.94 -0.88 -11.90
N ALA A 124 -2.20 -1.09 -13.18
CA ALA A 124 -3.50 -0.82 -13.77
C ALA A 124 -4.62 -1.76 -13.27
N ASN A 125 -4.29 -2.98 -12.91
CA ASN A 125 -5.26 -4.03 -12.56
C ASN A 125 -5.39 -4.30 -11.06
N CYS A 126 -4.44 -3.88 -10.25
CA CYS A 126 -4.49 -4.04 -8.80
C CYS A 126 -5.78 -3.42 -8.22
N PRO A 127 -6.61 -4.19 -7.50
CA PRO A 127 -7.86 -3.67 -6.94
C PRO A 127 -7.68 -2.45 -6.03
N VAL A 128 -6.60 -2.39 -5.26
CA VAL A 128 -6.31 -1.24 -4.39
C VAL A 128 -5.88 -0.02 -5.21
N SER A 129 -5.09 -0.21 -6.27
CA SER A 129 -4.79 0.87 -7.22
C SER A 129 -6.06 1.45 -7.83
N LYS A 130 -6.97 0.60 -8.28
CA LYS A 130 -8.26 1.02 -8.84
C LYS A 130 -9.14 1.76 -7.83
N LEU A 131 -9.13 1.31 -6.59
CA LEU A 131 -9.88 1.96 -5.51
C LEU A 131 -9.35 3.37 -5.22
N LEU A 132 -8.02 3.51 -5.14
CA LEU A 132 -7.37 4.75 -4.72
C LEU A 132 -7.20 5.77 -5.85
N GLN A 133 -7.05 5.32 -7.09
CA GLN A 133 -6.78 6.17 -8.26
C GLN A 133 -7.70 7.38 -8.38
N PRO A 134 -9.03 7.28 -8.22
CA PRO A 134 -9.91 8.43 -8.38
C PRO A 134 -9.68 9.57 -7.37
N GLY A 135 -9.13 9.25 -6.19
CA GLY A 135 -8.85 10.23 -5.13
C GLY A 135 -7.43 10.78 -5.15
N LEU A 136 -6.57 10.26 -6.02
CA LEU A 136 -5.15 10.63 -6.11
C LEU A 136 -4.87 11.43 -7.38
N GLU A 137 -3.91 12.34 -7.28
CA GLU A 137 -3.36 13.04 -8.44
C GLU A 137 -2.53 12.08 -9.31
N ALA A 138 -1.78 11.17 -8.69
CA ALA A 138 -0.97 10.19 -9.40
C ALA A 138 -0.68 8.93 -8.56
N ILE A 139 -0.58 7.80 -9.25
CA ILE A 139 0.12 6.60 -8.79
C ILE A 139 1.30 6.42 -9.74
N THR A 140 2.51 6.56 -9.22
CA THR A 140 3.75 6.39 -10.00
C THR A 140 4.39 5.04 -9.70
N LEU A 141 5.23 4.57 -10.62
CA LEU A 141 5.83 3.25 -10.52
C LEU A 141 7.29 3.28 -10.95
N GLU A 142 8.12 2.62 -10.16
CA GLU A 142 9.48 2.25 -10.52
C GLU A 142 9.60 0.74 -10.33
N ALA A 143 10.01 0.02 -11.37
CA ALA A 143 10.13 -1.43 -11.37
C ALA A 143 11.53 -1.84 -11.79
N LYS A 144 12.15 -2.72 -11.01
CA LYS A 144 13.51 -3.19 -11.24
C LYS A 144 13.58 -4.70 -11.06
N LEU A 145 14.15 -5.38 -12.05
CA LEU A 145 14.50 -6.78 -11.94
C LEU A 145 15.82 -6.90 -11.18
N VAL A 146 15.86 -7.78 -10.18
CA VAL A 146 17.08 -8.06 -9.39
C VAL A 146 17.45 -9.54 -9.49
N ALA A 147 18.69 -9.84 -9.22
CA ALA A 147 19.18 -11.20 -9.34
C ALA A 147 18.59 -12.18 -8.30
#